data_35fa9e7f7e5ecb43971f3c0d6e2a5c86
#
_entry.id   35fa9e7f7e5ecb43971f3c0d6e2a5c86
#
_cell.length_a   1.000
_cell.length_b   1.000
_cell.length_c   1.000
_cell.angle_alpha   90.00
_cell.angle_beta   90.00
_cell.angle_gamma   90.00
#
_symmetry.space_group_name_H-M   'P 1'
#
loop_
_entity.id
_entity.type
_entity.pdbx_description
1 polymer ?
#
loop_
_entity_poly.entity_id
_entity_poly.type
_entity_poly.pdbx_seq_one_letter_code
_entity_poly.pdbx_strand_id
1 'polypeptide(L)'
;LAFFAILVAPFVANAPDGLYQLLQQLNGIFFIPIASVMLAGFFTKTISATAAKTALLIGLTFYILTTFIFPVDIHFVHIWGIEFLLNITVMFGVSYFYPQSQIEWESQPSLMDLKTWRYTKPFSISLCVITVLIYVLLGS
;
A
#
# COMPACT_ATOMS: atom_id res chain seq x y z
N LEU A 1 -8.71 2.07 -23.89
CA LEU A 1 -9.68 1.54 -22.91
C LEU A 1 -10.52 0.39 -23.49
N ALA A 2 -11.17 0.55 -24.66
CA ALA A 2 -12.00 -0.50 -25.28
C ALA A 2 -11.22 -1.80 -25.56
N PHE A 3 -10.01 -1.69 -26.11
CA PHE A 3 -9.15 -2.85 -26.36
C PHE A 3 -8.78 -3.59 -25.06
N PHE A 4 -8.48 -2.85 -24.00
CA PHE A 4 -8.20 -3.41 -22.67
C PHE A 4 -9.43 -4.10 -22.10
N ALA A 5 -10.61 -3.51 -22.23
CA ALA A 5 -11.86 -4.10 -21.78
C ALA A 5 -12.18 -5.43 -22.48
N ILE A 6 -11.93 -5.53 -23.79
CA ILE A 6 -12.12 -6.78 -24.56
C ILE A 6 -11.16 -7.87 -24.10
N LEU A 7 -9.90 -7.53 -23.79
CA LEU A 7 -8.90 -8.47 -23.29
C LEU A 7 -9.26 -9.00 -21.88
N VAL A 8 -9.83 -8.15 -21.04
CA VAL A 8 -10.16 -8.50 -19.63
C VAL A 8 -11.52 -9.21 -19.53
N ALA A 9 -12.44 -8.96 -20.47
CA ALA A 9 -13.80 -9.53 -20.45
C ALA A 9 -13.85 -11.06 -20.24
N PRO A 10 -13.05 -11.91 -20.92
CA PRO A 10 -13.08 -13.35 -20.71
C PRO A 10 -12.59 -13.76 -19.32
N PHE A 11 -11.67 -13.02 -18.73
CA PHE A 11 -11.20 -13.28 -17.36
C PHE A 11 -12.28 -12.98 -16.34
N VAL A 12 -13.04 -11.90 -16.58
CA VAL A 12 -14.19 -11.52 -15.74
C VAL A 12 -15.33 -12.55 -15.85
N ALA A 13 -15.62 -13.04 -17.05
CA ALA A 13 -16.67 -14.02 -17.29
C ALA A 13 -16.40 -15.39 -16.65
N ASN A 14 -15.13 -15.76 -16.51
CA ASN A 14 -14.70 -17.04 -15.96
C ASN A 14 -14.17 -16.91 -14.50
N ALA A 15 -14.39 -15.77 -13.83
CA ALA A 15 -13.94 -15.57 -12.45
C ALA A 15 -14.73 -16.50 -11.49
N PRO A 16 -14.11 -17.53 -10.90
CA PRO A 16 -14.79 -18.52 -10.07
C PRO A 16 -15.38 -17.92 -8.79
N ASP A 17 -14.77 -16.86 -8.28
CA ASP A 17 -15.12 -16.22 -7.00
C ASP A 17 -15.94 -14.93 -7.16
N GLY A 18 -16.36 -14.63 -8.39
CA GLY A 18 -17.17 -13.44 -8.69
C GLY A 18 -16.36 -12.20 -9.06
N LEU A 19 -17.03 -11.29 -9.74
CA LEU A 19 -16.46 -10.05 -10.27
C LEU A 19 -15.83 -9.16 -9.18
N TYR A 20 -16.45 -9.13 -8.01
CA TYR A 20 -15.98 -8.30 -6.89
C TYR A 20 -14.60 -8.73 -6.40
N GLN A 21 -14.37 -10.01 -6.22
CA GLN A 21 -13.10 -10.55 -5.76
C GLN A 21 -11.98 -10.31 -6.78
N LEU A 22 -12.29 -10.50 -8.07
CA LEU A 22 -11.34 -10.20 -9.14
C LEU A 22 -10.94 -8.72 -9.16
N LEU A 23 -11.90 -7.80 -8.99
CA LEU A 23 -11.62 -6.37 -8.89
C LEU A 23 -10.76 -6.03 -7.67
N GLN A 24 -11.02 -6.68 -6.54
CA GLN A 24 -10.20 -6.51 -5.34
C GLN A 24 -8.77 -7.00 -5.55
N GLN A 25 -8.60 -8.17 -6.17
CA GLN A 25 -7.28 -8.70 -6.50
C GLN A 25 -6.52 -7.77 -7.45
N LEU A 26 -7.18 -7.25 -8.50
CA LEU A 26 -6.56 -6.30 -9.42
C LEU A 26 -6.16 -4.98 -8.73
N ASN A 27 -6.98 -4.48 -7.81
CA ASN A 27 -6.65 -3.31 -7.03
C ASN A 27 -5.44 -3.55 -6.10
N GLY A 28 -5.33 -4.75 -5.54
CA GLY A 28 -4.21 -5.16 -4.69
C GLY A 28 -2.85 -4.97 -5.34
N ILE A 29 -2.74 -5.21 -6.65
CA ILE A 29 -1.48 -5.07 -7.43
C ILE A 29 -0.78 -3.74 -7.17
N PHE A 30 -1.54 -2.65 -7.15
CA PHE A 30 -0.97 -1.30 -7.03
C PHE A 30 -1.15 -0.72 -5.63
N PHE A 31 -2.28 -1.03 -4.99
CA PHE A 31 -2.63 -0.40 -3.73
C PHE A 31 -1.69 -0.78 -2.59
N ILE A 32 -1.35 -2.06 -2.47
CA ILE A 32 -0.53 -2.53 -1.36
C ILE A 32 0.93 -2.07 -1.45
N PRO A 33 1.64 -2.21 -2.59
CA PRO A 33 3.00 -1.67 -2.71
C PRO A 33 3.05 -0.15 -2.50
N ILE A 34 2.11 0.59 -3.07
CA ILE A 34 2.08 2.05 -2.92
C ILE A 34 1.81 2.44 -1.46
N ALA A 35 0.82 1.80 -0.81
CA ALA A 35 0.51 2.07 0.58
C ALA A 35 1.69 1.78 1.51
N SER A 36 2.42 0.67 1.28
CA SER A 36 3.59 0.32 2.08
C SER A 36 4.72 1.34 1.93
N VAL A 37 5.00 1.82 0.69
CA VAL A 37 6.00 2.85 0.44
C VAL A 37 5.61 4.19 1.06
N MET A 38 4.35 4.59 0.93
CA MET A 38 3.85 5.83 1.53
C MET A 38 3.93 5.79 3.05
N LEU A 39 3.46 4.72 3.68
CA LEU A 39 3.53 4.57 5.14
C LEU A 39 4.97 4.58 5.62
N ALA A 40 5.85 3.81 4.98
CA ALA A 40 7.26 3.79 5.31
C ALA A 40 7.91 5.18 5.16
N GLY A 41 7.58 5.92 4.10
CA GLY A 41 8.06 7.28 3.87
C GLY A 41 7.57 8.30 4.91
N PHE A 42 6.35 8.15 5.44
CA PHE A 42 5.82 9.02 6.48
C PHE A 42 6.42 8.73 7.87
N PHE A 43 6.61 7.46 8.19
CA PHE A 43 7.06 7.07 9.52
C PHE A 43 8.58 6.99 9.67
N THR A 44 9.32 6.89 8.55
CA THR A 44 10.77 6.73 8.59
C THR A 44 11.47 7.73 7.66
N LYS A 45 12.48 8.41 8.19
CA LYS A 45 13.33 9.34 7.42
C LYS A 45 14.53 8.64 6.77
N THR A 46 14.71 7.35 7.01
CA THR A 46 15.90 6.59 6.63
C THR A 46 15.76 5.83 5.32
N ILE A 47 14.54 5.75 4.77
CA ILE A 47 14.28 4.98 3.55
C ILE A 47 14.77 5.75 2.33
N SER A 48 15.65 5.10 1.56
CA SER A 48 16.19 5.67 0.33
C SER A 48 15.19 5.52 -0.84
N ALA A 49 15.29 6.44 -1.82
CA ALA A 49 14.46 6.36 -3.04
C ALA A 49 14.72 5.07 -3.83
N THR A 50 15.94 4.56 -3.80
CA THR A 50 16.29 3.26 -4.40
C THR A 50 15.60 2.11 -3.68
N ALA A 51 15.55 2.12 -2.35
CA ALA A 51 14.84 1.13 -1.57
C ALA A 51 13.34 1.11 -1.86
N ALA A 52 12.71 2.27 -1.98
CA ALA A 52 11.30 2.37 -2.36
C ALA A 52 11.02 1.78 -3.75
N LYS A 53 11.86 2.08 -4.74
CA LYS A 53 11.73 1.54 -6.10
C LYS A 53 11.92 0.02 -6.14
N THR A 54 12.92 -0.51 -5.43
CA THR A 54 13.17 -1.95 -5.38
C THR A 54 12.06 -2.68 -4.65
N ALA A 55 11.53 -2.14 -3.56
CA ALA A 55 10.39 -2.70 -2.85
C ALA A 55 9.13 -2.75 -3.72
N LEU A 56 8.83 -1.67 -4.47
CA LEU A 56 7.72 -1.66 -5.42
C LEU A 56 7.83 -2.76 -6.46
N LEU A 57 9.01 -2.93 -7.06
CA LEU A 57 9.23 -3.96 -8.08
C LEU A 57 9.12 -5.36 -7.50
N ILE A 58 9.72 -5.61 -6.34
CA ILE A 58 9.68 -6.93 -5.67
C ILE A 58 8.26 -7.24 -5.21
N GLY A 59 7.56 -6.30 -4.59
CA GLY A 59 6.18 -6.48 -4.14
C GLY A 59 5.24 -6.78 -5.28
N LEU A 60 5.30 -5.99 -6.35
CA LEU A 60 4.49 -6.19 -7.54
C LEU A 60 4.76 -7.56 -8.18
N THR A 61 6.03 -7.96 -8.29
CA THR A 61 6.41 -9.26 -8.83
C THR A 61 5.91 -10.39 -7.94
N PHE A 62 6.08 -10.28 -6.63
CA PHE A 62 5.59 -11.25 -5.66
C PHE A 62 4.07 -11.42 -5.75
N TYR A 63 3.33 -10.32 -5.79
CA TYR A 63 1.87 -10.36 -5.89
C TYR A 63 1.38 -11.02 -7.18
N ILE A 64 1.96 -10.65 -8.34
CA ILE A 64 1.60 -11.25 -9.63
C ILE A 64 1.89 -12.76 -9.61
N LEU A 65 3.03 -13.17 -9.08
CA LEU A 65 3.40 -14.57 -9.00
C LEU A 65 2.43 -15.37 -8.13
N THR A 66 2.09 -14.88 -6.96
CA THR A 66 1.25 -15.59 -5.97
C THR A 66 -0.23 -15.59 -6.32
N THR A 67 -0.70 -14.56 -7.02
CA THR A 67 -2.12 -14.40 -7.34
C THR A 67 -2.49 -15.00 -8.69
N PHE A 68 -1.62 -14.85 -9.71
CA PHE A 68 -1.96 -15.20 -11.09
C PHE A 68 -1.19 -16.39 -11.66
N ILE A 69 0.06 -16.63 -11.22
CA ILE A 69 0.91 -17.68 -11.79
C ILE A 69 0.88 -18.93 -10.92
N PHE A 70 1.02 -18.78 -9.61
CA PHE A 70 0.96 -19.86 -8.64
C PHE A 70 -0.16 -19.55 -7.63
N PRO A 71 -1.44 -19.73 -8.02
CA PRO A 71 -2.55 -19.43 -7.10
C PRO A 71 -2.39 -20.28 -5.83
N VAL A 72 -2.22 -19.60 -4.73
CA VAL A 72 -2.10 -20.23 -3.41
C VAL A 72 -3.50 -20.24 -2.79
N ASP A 73 -3.92 -21.37 -2.23
CA ASP A 73 -5.21 -21.54 -1.55
C ASP A 73 -5.27 -20.74 -0.23
N ILE A 74 -4.93 -19.46 -0.30
CA ILE A 74 -4.95 -18.52 0.82
C ILE A 74 -5.83 -17.35 0.41
N HIS A 75 -6.66 -16.89 1.33
CA HIS A 75 -7.51 -15.74 1.08
C HIS A 75 -6.65 -14.50 0.73
N PHE A 76 -7.04 -13.76 -0.30
CA PHE A 76 -6.26 -12.63 -0.87
C PHE A 76 -5.84 -11.59 0.17
N VAL A 77 -6.61 -11.40 1.25
CA VAL A 77 -6.25 -10.47 2.34
C VAL A 77 -4.98 -10.89 3.06
N HIS A 78 -4.72 -12.19 3.22
CA HIS A 78 -3.47 -12.66 3.81
C HIS A 78 -2.28 -12.43 2.88
N ILE A 79 -2.47 -12.58 1.56
CA ILE A 79 -1.45 -12.26 0.56
C ILE A 79 -1.09 -10.78 0.65
N TRP A 80 -2.07 -9.89 0.80
CA TRP A 80 -1.86 -8.46 1.00
C TRP A 80 -1.03 -8.16 2.26
N GLY A 81 -1.32 -8.84 3.37
CA GLY A 81 -0.55 -8.69 4.61
C GLY A 81 0.90 -9.14 4.46
N ILE A 82 1.12 -10.28 3.81
CA ILE A 82 2.47 -10.80 3.54
C ILE A 82 3.25 -9.86 2.63
N GLU A 83 2.63 -9.40 1.55
CA GLU A 83 3.22 -8.45 0.61
C GLU A 83 3.60 -7.13 1.30
N PHE A 84 2.72 -6.60 2.14
CA PHE A 84 3.00 -5.39 2.91
C PHE A 84 4.24 -5.55 3.80
N LEU A 85 4.33 -6.64 4.55
CA LEU A 85 5.48 -6.95 5.40
C LEU A 85 6.75 -7.15 4.57
N LEU A 86 6.65 -7.83 3.44
CA LEU A 86 7.76 -8.04 2.52
C LEU A 86 8.28 -6.69 2.00
N ASN A 87 7.40 -5.82 1.53
CA ASN A 87 7.78 -4.49 1.05
C ASN A 87 8.51 -3.67 2.13
N ILE A 88 7.98 -3.66 3.34
CA ILE A 88 8.61 -2.98 4.47
C ILE A 88 10.00 -3.56 4.76
N THR A 89 10.11 -4.88 4.82
CA THR A 89 11.38 -5.56 5.08
C THR A 89 12.42 -5.27 4.00
N VAL A 90 12.02 -5.30 2.74
CA VAL A 90 12.89 -4.96 1.60
C VAL A 90 13.34 -3.51 1.68
N MET A 91 12.44 -2.57 2.00
CA MET A 91 12.80 -1.16 2.12
C MET A 91 13.84 -0.93 3.21
N PHE A 92 13.66 -1.51 4.38
CA PHE A 92 14.65 -1.41 5.45
C PHE A 92 15.98 -2.08 5.10
N GLY A 93 15.93 -3.28 4.52
CA GLY A 93 17.12 -4.02 4.10
C GLY A 93 17.93 -3.24 3.05
N VAL A 94 17.29 -2.79 2.00
CA VAL A 94 17.97 -2.03 0.93
C VAL A 94 18.47 -0.67 1.44
N SER A 95 17.70 0.03 2.30
CA SER A 95 18.15 1.28 2.89
C SER A 95 19.34 1.12 3.82
N TYR A 96 19.48 -0.03 4.46
CA TYR A 96 20.66 -0.34 5.27
C TYR A 96 21.93 -0.49 4.41
N PHE A 97 21.82 -1.13 3.24
CA PHE A 97 22.96 -1.31 2.33
C PHE A 97 23.24 -0.08 1.46
N TYR A 98 22.21 0.69 1.13
CA TYR A 98 22.27 1.91 0.32
C TYR A 98 21.64 3.08 1.08
N PRO A 99 22.31 3.57 2.14
CA PRO A 99 21.82 4.72 2.87
C PRO A 99 21.81 5.92 1.92
N GLN A 100 20.67 6.57 1.82
CA GLN A 100 20.61 7.85 1.13
C GLN A 100 21.29 8.89 2.03
N SER A 101 22.30 9.60 1.48
CA SER A 101 22.75 10.83 2.10
C SER A 101 21.51 11.69 2.34
N GLN A 102 21.28 12.04 3.59
CA GLN A 102 20.17 12.92 3.93
C GLN A 102 20.31 14.17 3.08
N ILE A 103 19.44 14.29 2.07
CA ILE A 103 19.21 15.59 1.48
C ILE A 103 18.63 16.36 2.66
N GLU A 104 19.45 17.20 3.28
CA GLU A 104 18.93 18.24 4.14
C GLU A 104 17.86 18.91 3.28
N TRP A 105 16.63 18.64 3.59
CA TRP A 105 15.56 19.52 3.20
C TRP A 105 15.88 20.79 3.96
N GLU A 106 16.85 21.53 3.39
CA GLU A 106 17.09 22.91 3.77
C GLU A 106 15.68 23.48 3.80
N SER A 107 15.25 23.76 5.00
CA SER A 107 13.90 24.27 5.26
C SER A 107 13.80 25.54 4.43
N GLN A 108 13.35 25.39 3.18
CA GLN A 108 12.87 26.52 2.43
C GLN A 108 11.90 27.19 3.39
N PRO A 109 12.14 28.44 3.77
CA PRO A 109 11.24 29.14 4.66
C PRO A 109 9.86 28.94 4.05
N SER A 110 9.06 28.13 4.70
CA SER A 110 7.75 27.75 4.19
C SER A 110 6.99 29.05 4.06
N LEU A 111 6.79 29.49 2.83
CA LEU A 111 5.91 30.63 2.51
C LEU A 111 4.45 30.36 2.97
N MET A 112 4.21 29.16 3.45
CA MET A 112 2.99 28.75 4.14
C MET A 112 3.29 28.58 5.62
N ASP A 113 2.79 29.51 6.41
CA ASP A 113 2.69 29.35 7.87
C ASP A 113 1.67 28.24 8.18
N LEU A 114 2.16 26.98 8.17
CA LEU A 114 1.37 25.80 8.50
C LEU A 114 1.04 25.80 10.00
N LYS A 115 0.23 26.73 10.39
CA LYS A 115 -0.31 26.77 11.75
C LYS A 115 -1.22 25.56 11.92
N THR A 116 -0.71 24.54 12.61
CA THR A 116 -1.48 23.32 12.88
C THR A 116 -2.81 23.69 13.49
N TRP A 117 -3.90 23.33 12.85
CA TRP A 117 -5.24 23.61 13.34
C TRP A 117 -5.40 23.02 14.75
N ARG A 118 -5.77 23.87 15.70
CA ARG A 118 -5.84 23.54 17.13
C ARG A 118 -6.66 22.27 17.43
N TYR A 119 -7.64 21.97 16.61
CA TYR A 119 -8.54 20.81 16.78
C TYR A 119 -8.13 19.57 16.01
N THR A 120 -7.00 19.55 15.30
CA THR A 120 -6.54 18.40 14.51
C THR A 120 -6.44 17.13 15.34
N LYS A 121 -5.80 17.21 16.52
CA LYS A 121 -5.63 16.05 17.41
C LYS A 121 -6.97 15.49 17.92
N PRO A 122 -7.87 16.28 18.55
CA PRO A 122 -9.12 15.74 19.05
C PRO A 122 -10.02 15.24 17.92
N PHE A 123 -9.99 15.88 16.75
CA PHE A 123 -10.77 15.44 15.59
C PHE A 123 -10.28 14.11 15.02
N SER A 124 -8.95 13.92 14.90
CA SER A 124 -8.36 12.65 14.46
C SER A 124 -8.67 11.51 15.43
N ILE A 125 -8.57 11.76 16.74
CA ILE A 125 -8.91 10.77 17.76
C ILE A 125 -10.40 10.41 17.68
N SER A 126 -11.28 11.40 17.55
CA SER A 126 -12.72 11.18 17.40
C SER A 126 -13.05 10.32 16.18
N LEU A 127 -12.43 10.59 15.02
CA LEU A 127 -12.59 9.80 13.82
C LEU A 127 -12.14 8.34 14.02
N CYS A 128 -10.97 8.13 14.64
CA CYS A 128 -10.49 6.78 14.95
C CYS A 128 -11.47 6.04 15.87
N VAL A 129 -11.95 6.68 16.92
CA VAL A 129 -12.92 6.08 17.87
C VAL A 129 -14.22 5.72 17.15
N ILE A 130 -14.76 6.62 16.32
CA ILE A 130 -15.98 6.37 15.57
C ILE A 130 -15.78 5.19 14.62
N THR A 131 -14.67 5.12 13.91
CA THR A 131 -14.35 4.01 12.99
C THR A 131 -14.30 2.68 13.74
N VAL A 132 -13.62 2.63 14.88
CA VAL A 132 -13.55 1.42 15.72
C VAL A 132 -14.94 1.03 16.24
N LEU A 133 -15.74 1.99 16.71
CA LEU A 133 -17.11 1.74 17.16
C LEU A 133 -17.99 1.17 16.05
N ILE A 134 -17.93 1.75 14.86
CA ILE A 134 -18.68 1.25 13.70
C ILE A 134 -18.25 -0.19 13.38
N TYR A 135 -16.94 -0.48 13.40
CA TYR A 135 -16.42 -1.81 13.14
C TYR A 135 -16.90 -2.84 14.18
N VAL A 136 -16.89 -2.48 15.45
CA VAL A 136 -17.34 -3.36 16.54
C VAL A 136 -18.86 -3.59 16.51
N LEU A 137 -19.65 -2.53 16.20
CA LEU A 137 -21.12 -2.63 16.19
C LEU A 137 -21.67 -3.34 14.95
N LEU A 138 -21.01 -3.17 13.80
CA LEU A 138 -21.47 -3.75 12.52
C LEU A 138 -20.72 -5.03 12.15
N GLY A 139 -19.61 -5.35 12.80
CA GLY A 139 -18.78 -6.52 12.55
C GLY A 139 -19.06 -7.70 13.51
N SER A 140 -20.03 -7.56 14.42
CA SER A 140 -20.46 -8.64 15.34
C SER A 140 -21.64 -9.44 14.79
#